data_8d0d223967f348de5c28871528e7bc58
#
_entry.id   8d0d223967f348de5c28871528e7bc58
#
_cell.length_a   1.000
_cell.length_b   1.000
_cell.length_c   1.000
_cell.angle_alpha   90.00
_cell.angle_beta   90.00
_cell.angle_gamma   90.00
#
_symmetry.space_group_name_H-M   'P 1'
#
loop_
_entity.id
_entity.type
_entity.pdbx_description
1 polymer ?
#
loop_
_entity_poly.entity_id
_entity_poly.type
_entity_poly.pdbx_seq_one_letter_code
_entity_poly.pdbx_strand_id
1 'polypeptide(L)'
;MEDENFEHNFRLAIQSVPKEDYEKSMCFRFRDDQIATLVSRLFLRQASKRFTGAKWEEIEFNRTQKGKPYLVTPSGYNFGLNTSHQGDLTVFASSCTSEVGVDVMRLDMSRGDKTADEYINSMAKSASANELKNMRCQPTEQMKMTIFYRYWCLKEAVLKATGQGIVDDLSRYDFRIDTNDRYKQGNFLTSTTLLVDNEFQPKWVFEESFVDANHVAATCRTKNLTKSCTLYGDSDANKMFFSKVNFGFLLDDSCILNPLPGNGMDAYNNFLQKPKKN
;
A
#
# COMPACT_ATOMS: atom_id res chain seq x y z
N MET A 1 2.17 -17.54 8.11
CA MET A 1 3.35 -18.42 7.95
C MET A 1 2.88 -19.88 7.85
N GLU A 2 1.83 -20.06 7.05
CA GLU A 2 1.25 -21.40 6.73
C GLU A 2 1.74 -21.92 5.36
N ASP A 3 2.79 -21.26 4.79
CA ASP A 3 3.42 -21.72 3.56
C ASP A 3 4.44 -22.81 3.94
N GLU A 4 4.16 -24.05 3.60
CA GLU A 4 5.07 -25.20 3.82
C GLU A 4 6.47 -24.96 3.24
N ASN A 5 6.61 -24.05 2.30
CA ASN A 5 7.85 -23.65 1.65
C ASN A 5 8.39 -22.29 2.15
N PHE A 6 7.91 -21.76 3.28
CA PHE A 6 8.26 -20.41 3.71
C PHE A 6 9.76 -20.21 3.87
N GLU A 7 10.49 -21.15 4.46
CA GLU A 7 11.95 -21.08 4.58
C GLU A 7 12.60 -20.93 3.22
N HIS A 8 12.30 -21.83 2.29
CA HIS A 8 12.87 -21.82 0.94
C HIS A 8 12.56 -20.49 0.24
N ASN A 9 11.30 -20.07 0.25
CA ASN A 9 10.84 -18.84 -0.40
C ASN A 9 11.48 -17.60 0.24
N PHE A 10 11.60 -17.54 1.57
CA PHE A 10 12.27 -16.43 2.25
C PHE A 10 13.74 -16.34 1.86
N ARG A 11 14.46 -17.48 1.87
CA ARG A 11 15.88 -17.54 1.50
C ARG A 11 16.11 -17.15 0.04
N LEU A 12 15.23 -17.52 -0.86
CA LEU A 12 15.26 -17.08 -2.24
C LEU A 12 14.97 -15.58 -2.34
N ALA A 13 13.94 -15.10 -1.65
CA ALA A 13 13.50 -13.71 -1.66
C ALA A 13 14.60 -12.72 -1.24
N ILE A 14 15.31 -13.01 -0.15
CA ILE A 14 16.41 -12.16 0.35
C ILE A 14 17.61 -12.11 -0.61
N GLN A 15 17.76 -13.11 -1.46
CA GLN A 15 18.81 -13.16 -2.47
C GLN A 15 18.36 -12.62 -3.84
N SER A 16 17.04 -12.52 -4.07
CA SER A 16 16.47 -12.00 -5.32
C SER A 16 16.29 -10.48 -5.34
N VAL A 17 16.73 -9.80 -4.31
CA VAL A 17 16.76 -8.32 -4.23
C VAL A 17 18.23 -7.83 -4.21
N PRO A 18 18.50 -6.57 -4.64
CA PRO A 18 19.83 -5.99 -4.52
C PRO A 18 20.34 -5.98 -3.07
N LYS A 19 21.65 -6.01 -2.92
CA LYS A 19 22.31 -6.02 -1.59
C LYS A 19 21.80 -4.91 -0.67
N GLU A 20 21.64 -3.69 -1.20
CA GLU A 20 21.15 -2.55 -0.42
C GLU A 20 19.71 -2.75 0.11
N ASP A 21 18.83 -3.34 -0.69
CA ASP A 21 17.44 -3.64 -0.28
C ASP A 21 17.40 -4.78 0.75
N TYR A 22 18.28 -5.79 0.59
CA TYR A 22 18.50 -6.83 1.59
C TYR A 22 18.96 -6.22 2.93
N GLU A 23 20.03 -5.44 2.92
CA GLU A 23 20.60 -4.81 4.13
C GLU A 23 19.55 -3.94 4.84
N LYS A 24 18.78 -3.12 4.09
CA LYS A 24 17.67 -2.34 4.65
C LYS A 24 16.62 -3.21 5.31
N SER A 25 16.25 -4.33 4.68
CA SER A 25 15.24 -5.23 5.27
C SER A 25 15.75 -5.85 6.57
N MET A 26 17.04 -6.18 6.63
CA MET A 26 17.66 -6.77 7.82
C MET A 26 17.78 -5.82 9.01
N CYS A 27 17.74 -4.50 8.80
CA CYS A 27 17.86 -3.51 9.88
C CYS A 27 16.62 -3.41 10.79
N PHE A 28 15.46 -3.92 10.37
CA PHE A 28 14.24 -3.83 11.18
C PHE A 28 14.32 -4.68 12.44
N ARG A 29 13.83 -4.11 13.54
CA ARG A 29 13.75 -4.79 14.83
C ARG A 29 12.74 -5.94 14.81
N PHE A 30 11.57 -5.72 14.18
CA PHE A 30 10.48 -6.68 14.13
C PHE A 30 10.50 -7.44 12.82
N ARG A 31 10.22 -8.76 12.90
CA ARG A 31 10.19 -9.63 11.70
C ARG A 31 9.07 -9.25 10.72
N ASP A 32 7.96 -8.72 11.23
CA ASP A 32 6.82 -8.31 10.39
C ASP A 32 7.19 -7.11 9.52
N ASP A 33 7.92 -6.12 10.05
CA ASP A 33 8.42 -4.99 9.27
C ASP A 33 9.51 -5.42 8.27
N GLN A 34 10.33 -6.41 8.65
CA GLN A 34 11.34 -6.99 7.75
C GLN A 34 10.70 -7.67 6.56
N ILE A 35 9.73 -8.57 6.79
CA ILE A 35 9.06 -9.31 5.72
C ILE A 35 8.23 -8.37 4.83
N ALA A 36 7.52 -7.40 5.42
CA ALA A 36 6.73 -6.42 4.68
C ALA A 36 7.61 -5.58 3.75
N THR A 37 8.79 -5.16 4.23
CA THR A 37 9.77 -4.44 3.40
C THR A 37 10.27 -5.31 2.25
N LEU A 38 10.67 -6.55 2.52
CA LEU A 38 11.13 -7.48 1.50
C LEU A 38 10.05 -7.74 0.44
N VAL A 39 8.85 -8.06 0.86
CA VAL A 39 7.68 -8.28 -0.02
C VAL A 39 7.40 -7.04 -0.87
N SER A 40 7.48 -5.83 -0.29
CA SER A 40 7.33 -4.59 -1.04
C SER A 40 8.37 -4.45 -2.18
N ARG A 41 9.63 -4.86 -1.94
CA ARG A 41 10.66 -4.85 -2.98
C ARG A 41 10.38 -5.85 -4.11
N LEU A 42 9.94 -7.04 -3.74
CA LEU A 42 9.57 -8.07 -4.71
C LEU A 42 8.37 -7.63 -5.55
N PHE A 43 7.35 -7.02 -4.95
CA PHE A 43 6.21 -6.44 -5.69
C PHE A 43 6.67 -5.45 -6.75
N LEU A 44 7.52 -4.50 -6.38
CA LEU A 44 8.02 -3.50 -7.31
C LEU A 44 8.76 -4.16 -8.49
N ARG A 45 9.63 -5.13 -8.21
CA ARG A 45 10.41 -5.82 -9.26
C ARG A 45 9.51 -6.69 -10.14
N GLN A 46 8.64 -7.49 -9.55
CA GLN A 46 7.76 -8.39 -10.29
C GLN A 46 6.78 -7.61 -11.18
N ALA A 47 6.22 -6.51 -10.67
CA ALA A 47 5.37 -5.66 -11.47
C ALA A 47 6.13 -5.00 -12.63
N SER A 48 7.34 -4.50 -12.37
CA SER A 48 8.17 -3.88 -13.41
C SER A 48 8.57 -4.91 -14.49
N LYS A 49 8.98 -6.12 -14.09
CA LYS A 49 9.25 -7.21 -15.01
C LYS A 49 8.05 -7.50 -15.91
N ARG A 50 6.88 -7.68 -15.32
CA ARG A 50 5.64 -7.98 -16.07
C ARG A 50 5.20 -6.82 -16.97
N PHE A 51 5.40 -5.59 -16.53
CA PHE A 51 5.00 -4.42 -17.31
C PHE A 51 5.95 -4.13 -18.48
N THR A 52 7.26 -4.33 -18.29
CA THR A 52 8.28 -3.95 -19.26
C THR A 52 8.79 -5.11 -20.11
N GLY A 53 8.62 -6.35 -19.64
CA GLY A 53 9.24 -7.54 -20.25
C GLY A 53 10.75 -7.65 -20.00
N ALA A 54 11.33 -6.76 -19.18
CA ALA A 54 12.75 -6.80 -18.84
C ALA A 54 13.09 -8.01 -17.97
N LYS A 55 14.34 -8.46 -18.05
CA LYS A 55 14.84 -9.51 -17.16
C LYS A 55 14.96 -8.98 -15.73
N TRP A 56 14.90 -9.90 -14.77
CA TRP A 56 14.93 -9.56 -13.36
C TRP A 56 16.16 -8.74 -12.96
N GLU A 57 17.33 -9.12 -13.46
CA GLU A 57 18.61 -8.47 -13.21
C GLU A 57 18.77 -7.09 -13.85
N GLU A 58 17.98 -6.79 -14.87
CA GLU A 58 18.02 -5.52 -15.59
C GLU A 58 17.18 -4.42 -14.93
N ILE A 59 16.35 -4.79 -13.93
CA ILE A 59 15.44 -3.85 -13.29
C ILE A 59 16.16 -3.07 -12.21
N GLU A 60 16.13 -1.74 -12.32
CA GLU A 60 16.72 -0.84 -11.32
C GLU A 60 15.72 0.22 -10.89
N PHE A 61 15.72 0.50 -9.60
CA PHE A 61 14.89 1.54 -8.99
C PHE A 61 15.75 2.63 -8.37
N ASN A 62 15.23 3.84 -8.42
CA ASN A 62 15.71 4.93 -7.59
C ASN A 62 14.54 5.50 -6.76
N ARG A 63 14.80 6.47 -5.91
CA ARG A 63 13.80 7.12 -5.07
C ARG A 63 13.85 8.61 -5.26
N THR A 64 12.66 9.22 -5.23
CA THR A 64 12.56 10.69 -5.13
C THR A 64 13.17 11.15 -3.80
N GLN A 65 13.40 12.45 -3.66
CA GLN A 65 13.85 13.05 -2.40
C GLN A 65 12.93 12.71 -1.20
N LYS A 66 11.66 12.47 -1.45
CA LYS A 66 10.65 12.07 -0.45
C LYS A 66 10.49 10.55 -0.31
N GLY A 67 11.35 9.76 -0.97
CA GLY A 67 11.40 8.31 -0.81
C GLY A 67 10.47 7.50 -1.71
N LYS A 68 9.65 8.12 -2.59
CA LYS A 68 8.79 7.39 -3.53
C LYS A 68 9.66 6.63 -4.55
N PRO A 69 9.49 5.31 -4.71
CA PRO A 69 10.25 4.54 -5.70
C PRO A 69 9.78 4.83 -7.12
N TYR A 70 10.73 4.84 -8.06
CA TYR A 70 10.44 4.88 -9.50
C TYR A 70 11.43 4.00 -10.26
N LEU A 71 10.98 3.46 -11.40
CA LEU A 71 11.80 2.64 -12.28
C LEU A 71 12.81 3.51 -13.01
N VAL A 72 14.07 3.07 -13.05
CA VAL A 72 15.16 3.70 -13.80
C VAL A 72 15.49 2.87 -15.03
N THR A 73 15.66 1.58 -14.84
CA THR A 73 15.99 0.62 -15.90
C THR A 73 14.92 -0.51 -15.91
N PRO A 74 14.37 -0.82 -17.08
CA PRO A 74 14.55 -0.17 -18.37
C PRO A 74 13.94 1.23 -18.44
N SER A 75 14.57 2.13 -19.18
CA SER A 75 14.10 3.51 -19.38
C SER A 75 12.95 3.60 -20.39
N GLY A 76 12.26 4.74 -20.43
CA GLY A 76 11.20 5.01 -21.41
C GLY A 76 9.80 4.54 -20.99
N TYR A 77 9.66 3.92 -19.83
CA TYR A 77 8.37 3.50 -19.30
C TYR A 77 7.85 4.54 -18.28
N ASN A 78 6.60 4.92 -18.44
CA ASN A 78 5.92 5.83 -17.52
C ASN A 78 4.73 5.14 -16.87
N PHE A 79 4.98 4.47 -15.76
CA PHE A 79 3.93 3.87 -14.92
C PHE A 79 4.24 4.09 -13.45
N GLY A 80 3.19 4.13 -12.66
CA GLY A 80 3.28 4.33 -11.22
C GLY A 80 3.27 3.02 -10.47
N LEU A 81 4.04 2.97 -9.40
CA LEU A 81 4.12 1.86 -8.47
C LEU A 81 4.03 2.40 -7.05
N ASN A 82 3.28 1.74 -6.19
CA ASN A 82 3.23 2.09 -4.78
C ASN A 82 2.93 0.87 -3.91
N THR A 83 3.45 0.87 -2.69
CA THR A 83 3.21 -0.18 -1.69
C THR A 83 2.85 0.44 -0.35
N SER A 84 2.06 -0.27 0.44
CA SER A 84 1.82 0.01 1.84
C SER A 84 1.76 -1.30 2.63
N HIS A 85 1.98 -1.21 3.93
CA HIS A 85 1.81 -2.36 4.82
C HIS A 85 1.29 -1.92 6.18
N GLN A 86 0.41 -2.71 6.73
CA GLN A 86 -0.12 -2.54 8.09
C GLN A 86 -0.64 -3.89 8.58
N GLY A 87 -0.39 -4.19 9.86
CA GLY A 87 -0.77 -5.50 10.42
C GLY A 87 -0.12 -6.63 9.63
N ASP A 88 -0.93 -7.59 9.22
CA ASP A 88 -0.48 -8.80 8.51
C ASP A 88 -0.48 -8.64 6.97
N LEU A 89 -0.76 -7.44 6.47
CA LEU A 89 -0.89 -7.20 5.04
C LEU A 89 0.20 -6.29 4.48
N THR A 90 0.67 -6.66 3.30
CA THR A 90 1.39 -5.77 2.38
C THR A 90 0.54 -5.64 1.13
N VAL A 91 0.20 -4.41 0.76
CA VAL A 91 -0.58 -4.10 -0.46
C VAL A 91 0.28 -3.38 -1.49
N PHE A 92 -0.07 -3.60 -2.74
CA PHE A 92 0.60 -3.01 -3.89
C PHE A 92 -0.42 -2.45 -4.86
N ALA A 93 -0.13 -1.31 -5.46
CA ALA A 93 -0.88 -0.74 -6.57
C ALA A 93 0.06 -0.29 -7.69
N SER A 94 -0.39 -0.48 -8.93
CA SER A 94 0.26 0.04 -10.12
C SER A 94 -0.74 0.76 -11.02
N SER A 95 -0.26 1.70 -11.81
CA SER A 95 -1.07 2.46 -12.74
C SER A 95 -0.28 2.80 -14.00
N CYS A 96 -0.96 2.88 -15.15
CA CYS A 96 -0.40 3.37 -16.41
C CYS A 96 -0.05 4.87 -16.36
N THR A 97 -0.25 5.53 -15.23
CA THR A 97 0.22 6.89 -14.95
C THR A 97 1.23 6.85 -13.81
N SER A 98 2.14 7.81 -13.75
CA SER A 98 3.18 7.87 -12.70
C SER A 98 2.60 8.17 -11.30
N GLU A 99 1.40 8.77 -11.23
CA GLU A 99 0.76 9.15 -9.99
C GLU A 99 -0.19 8.03 -9.52
N VAL A 100 0.32 7.15 -8.69
CA VAL A 100 -0.45 6.14 -7.96
C VAL A 100 0.01 6.08 -6.51
N GLY A 101 -0.93 5.89 -5.61
CA GLY A 101 -0.69 5.64 -4.19
C GLY A 101 -1.68 4.62 -3.66
N VAL A 102 -1.26 3.84 -2.69
CA VAL A 102 -2.10 2.88 -1.96
C VAL A 102 -1.80 2.97 -0.49
N ASP A 103 -2.84 2.87 0.32
CA ASP A 103 -2.69 2.71 1.75
C ASP A 103 -3.61 1.63 2.29
N VAL A 104 -3.21 1.00 3.40
CA VAL A 104 -3.96 -0.03 4.11
C VAL A 104 -3.89 0.24 5.60
N MET A 105 -5.03 0.12 6.28
CA MET A 105 -5.13 0.28 7.73
C MET A 105 -5.86 -0.90 8.36
N ARG A 106 -5.36 -1.33 9.50
CA ARG A 106 -5.97 -2.34 10.35
C ARG A 106 -6.98 -1.68 11.30
N LEU A 107 -8.20 -2.19 11.34
CA LEU A 107 -9.31 -1.56 12.09
C LEU A 107 -9.24 -1.76 13.61
N ASP A 108 -8.56 -2.81 14.05
CA ASP A 108 -8.42 -3.18 15.46
C ASP A 108 -7.16 -2.61 16.13
N MET A 109 -6.55 -1.59 15.53
CA MET A 109 -5.38 -0.95 16.13
C MET A 109 -5.69 -0.46 17.53
N SER A 110 -4.79 -0.77 18.47
CA SER A 110 -4.89 -0.31 19.84
C SER A 110 -4.92 1.22 19.90
N ARG A 111 -5.93 1.73 20.60
CA ARG A 111 -6.10 3.16 20.90
C ARG A 111 -5.69 3.48 22.34
N GLY A 112 -5.13 2.50 23.05
CA GLY A 112 -5.03 2.55 24.51
C GLY A 112 -6.43 2.55 25.13
N ASP A 113 -6.59 3.28 26.24
CA ASP A 113 -7.88 3.39 26.94
C ASP A 113 -8.82 4.48 26.36
N LYS A 114 -8.48 5.04 25.16
CA LYS A 114 -9.25 6.12 24.54
C LYS A 114 -10.52 5.60 23.87
N THR A 115 -11.61 6.31 24.06
CA THR A 115 -12.82 6.18 23.23
C THR A 115 -12.53 6.62 21.80
N ALA A 116 -13.40 6.27 20.86
CA ALA A 116 -13.27 6.73 19.47
C ALA A 116 -13.30 8.25 19.37
N ASP A 117 -14.17 8.91 20.13
CA ASP A 117 -14.26 10.38 20.13
C ASP A 117 -12.98 11.04 20.66
N GLU A 118 -12.41 10.52 21.74
CA GLU A 118 -11.12 11.01 22.28
C GLU A 118 -9.97 10.80 21.28
N TYR A 119 -9.94 9.64 20.62
CA TYR A 119 -8.93 9.35 19.61
C TYR A 119 -9.08 10.29 18.40
N ILE A 120 -10.29 10.42 17.84
CA ILE A 120 -10.60 11.33 16.72
C ILE A 120 -10.25 12.77 17.09
N ASN A 121 -10.57 13.21 18.32
CA ASN A 121 -10.22 14.55 18.80
C ASN A 121 -8.70 14.76 18.88
N SER A 122 -7.93 13.73 19.29
CA SER A 122 -6.46 13.83 19.32
C SER A 122 -5.85 13.97 17.92
N MET A 123 -6.56 13.50 16.88
CA MET A 123 -6.15 13.56 15.48
C MET A 123 -6.87 14.66 14.67
N ALA A 124 -7.63 15.53 15.32
CA ALA A 124 -8.51 16.50 14.66
C ALA A 124 -7.78 17.45 13.70
N LYS A 125 -6.49 17.75 13.96
CA LYS A 125 -5.65 18.58 13.07
C LYS A 125 -5.38 17.93 11.71
N SER A 126 -5.58 16.63 11.61
CA SER A 126 -5.37 15.86 10.36
C SER A 126 -6.65 15.68 9.54
N ALA A 127 -7.78 16.21 10.01
CA ALA A 127 -9.07 16.01 9.37
C ALA A 127 -9.78 17.35 9.08
N SER A 128 -10.52 17.42 7.97
CA SER A 128 -11.38 18.58 7.67
C SER A 128 -12.59 18.62 8.61
N ALA A 129 -13.24 19.79 8.70
CA ALA A 129 -14.46 19.93 9.49
C ALA A 129 -15.58 18.99 9.04
N ASN A 130 -15.68 18.73 7.72
CA ASN A 130 -16.64 17.78 7.16
C ASN A 130 -16.33 16.34 7.57
N GLU A 131 -15.07 15.93 7.48
CA GLU A 131 -14.63 14.59 7.88
C GLU A 131 -14.85 14.36 9.39
N LEU A 132 -14.52 15.34 10.24
CA LEU A 132 -14.78 15.28 11.69
C LEU A 132 -16.27 15.11 11.98
N LYS A 133 -17.13 15.87 11.29
CA LYS A 133 -18.58 15.72 11.41
C LYS A 133 -19.02 14.32 11.02
N ASN A 134 -18.57 13.80 9.89
CA ASN A 134 -18.94 12.46 9.43
C ASN A 134 -18.48 11.34 10.35
N MET A 135 -17.28 11.45 10.93
CA MET A 135 -16.78 10.48 11.92
C MET A 135 -17.62 10.49 13.20
N ARG A 136 -17.87 11.69 13.75
CA ARG A 136 -18.57 11.85 15.04
C ARG A 136 -20.05 11.48 14.98
N CYS A 137 -20.71 11.63 13.83
CA CYS A 137 -22.13 11.28 13.68
C CYS A 137 -22.39 9.77 13.56
N GLN A 138 -21.34 8.93 13.48
CA GLN A 138 -21.51 7.48 13.43
C GLN A 138 -22.05 6.93 14.74
N PRO A 139 -22.99 5.96 14.72
CA PRO A 139 -23.73 5.53 15.90
C PRO A 139 -22.91 4.68 16.89
N THR A 140 -21.84 4.04 16.45
CA THR A 140 -21.02 3.16 17.30
C THR A 140 -19.53 3.52 17.25
N GLU A 141 -18.79 3.19 18.31
CA GLU A 141 -17.34 3.31 18.39
C GLU A 141 -16.63 2.65 17.19
N GLN A 142 -17.06 1.44 16.86
CA GLN A 142 -16.49 0.70 15.72
C GLN A 142 -16.73 1.44 14.40
N MET A 143 -17.94 1.95 14.15
CA MET A 143 -18.26 2.69 12.93
C MET A 143 -17.50 4.02 12.86
N LYS A 144 -17.37 4.74 13.99
CA LYS A 144 -16.54 5.95 14.05
C LYS A 144 -15.10 5.67 13.62
N MET A 145 -14.49 4.61 14.15
CA MET A 145 -13.13 4.23 13.81
C MET A 145 -13.00 3.69 12.38
N THR A 146 -13.98 2.95 11.89
CA THR A 146 -13.98 2.50 10.47
C THR A 146 -13.95 3.69 9.52
N ILE A 147 -14.77 4.72 9.77
CA ILE A 147 -14.78 5.94 8.95
C ILE A 147 -13.50 6.76 9.15
N PHE A 148 -12.94 6.79 10.37
CA PHE A 148 -11.63 7.42 10.62
C PHE A 148 -10.54 6.77 9.76
N TYR A 149 -10.41 5.44 9.79
CA TYR A 149 -9.40 4.73 8.99
C TYR A 149 -9.65 4.80 7.50
N ARG A 150 -10.92 4.87 7.06
CA ARG A 150 -11.29 5.16 5.67
C ARG A 150 -10.67 6.48 5.20
N TYR A 151 -10.91 7.58 5.94
CA TYR A 151 -10.31 8.89 5.63
C TYR A 151 -8.79 8.87 5.72
N TRP A 152 -8.24 8.18 6.69
CA TRP A 152 -6.79 8.04 6.83
C TRP A 152 -6.17 7.39 5.60
N CYS A 153 -6.70 6.24 5.14
CA CYS A 153 -6.24 5.56 3.93
C CYS A 153 -6.31 6.47 2.70
N LEU A 154 -7.37 7.25 2.53
CA LEU A 154 -7.54 8.19 1.42
C LEU A 154 -6.46 9.28 1.44
N LYS A 155 -6.20 9.87 2.61
CA LYS A 155 -5.16 10.90 2.78
C LYS A 155 -3.78 10.35 2.47
N GLU A 156 -3.42 9.23 3.08
CA GLU A 156 -2.14 8.57 2.83
C GLU A 156 -1.99 8.15 1.36
N ALA A 157 -3.04 7.64 0.73
CA ALA A 157 -3.01 7.25 -0.68
C ALA A 157 -2.70 8.45 -1.59
N VAL A 158 -3.33 9.62 -1.39
CA VAL A 158 -3.04 10.81 -2.19
C VAL A 158 -1.64 11.37 -1.94
N LEU A 159 -1.16 11.36 -0.70
CA LEU A 159 0.21 11.78 -0.37
C LEU A 159 1.25 10.86 -1.01
N LYS A 160 1.00 9.55 -1.02
CA LYS A 160 1.84 8.57 -1.70
C LYS A 160 1.76 8.71 -3.23
N ALA A 161 0.58 8.99 -3.78
CA ALA A 161 0.41 9.22 -5.22
C ALA A 161 1.21 10.44 -5.70
N THR A 162 1.12 11.56 -4.98
CA THR A 162 1.84 12.80 -5.30
C THR A 162 3.32 12.74 -4.93
N GLY A 163 3.71 11.82 -4.04
CA GLY A 163 5.06 11.74 -3.50
C GLY A 163 5.45 12.92 -2.60
N GLN A 164 4.48 13.64 -2.06
CA GLN A 164 4.72 14.81 -1.18
C GLN A 164 5.30 14.41 0.17
N GLY A 165 5.09 13.15 0.60
CA GLY A 165 5.44 12.71 1.94
C GLY A 165 4.55 13.35 3.01
N ILE A 166 5.05 13.43 4.25
CA ILE A 166 4.33 14.05 5.35
C ILE A 166 4.17 15.55 5.06
N VAL A 167 2.93 16.05 5.18
CA VAL A 167 2.59 17.48 5.05
C VAL A 167 2.14 18.03 6.40
N ASP A 168 2.36 19.33 6.62
CA ASP A 168 2.10 19.98 7.91
C ASP A 168 0.61 20.09 8.23
N ASP A 169 -0.24 20.19 7.22
CA ASP A 169 -1.68 20.37 7.40
C ASP A 169 -2.49 19.45 6.46
N LEU A 170 -2.92 18.32 7.01
CA LEU A 170 -3.78 17.36 6.34
C LEU A 170 -5.27 17.77 6.32
N SER A 171 -5.68 18.76 7.11
CA SER A 171 -7.07 19.22 7.13
C SER A 171 -7.49 19.92 5.83
N ARG A 172 -6.52 20.40 5.06
CA ARG A 172 -6.71 21.00 3.73
C ARG A 172 -7.27 20.01 2.69
N TYR A 173 -7.00 18.70 2.89
CA TYR A 173 -7.49 17.61 2.05
C TYR A 173 -8.85 17.18 2.59
N ASP A 174 -9.93 17.63 1.97
CA ASP A 174 -11.31 17.36 2.39
C ASP A 174 -11.93 16.32 1.47
N PHE A 175 -12.04 15.10 1.95
CA PHE A 175 -12.66 14.00 1.23
C PHE A 175 -14.18 14.00 1.39
N ARG A 176 -14.88 13.93 0.25
CA ARG A 176 -16.33 13.84 0.18
C ARG A 176 -16.71 12.41 -0.18
N ILE A 177 -17.20 11.69 0.82
CA ILE A 177 -17.75 10.33 0.66
C ILE A 177 -19.26 10.44 0.41
N ASP A 178 -19.80 9.57 -0.46
CA ASP A 178 -21.25 9.46 -0.62
C ASP A 178 -21.83 8.70 0.59
N THR A 179 -22.77 9.32 1.29
CA THR A 179 -23.43 8.73 2.46
C THR A 179 -24.35 7.55 2.11
N ASN A 180 -24.73 7.41 0.82
CA ASN A 180 -25.50 6.27 0.33
C ASN A 180 -24.63 5.04 0.06
N ASP A 181 -23.31 5.21 0.00
CA ASP A 181 -22.38 4.13 -0.22
C ASP A 181 -22.37 3.15 0.96
N ARG A 182 -22.50 1.87 0.64
CA ARG A 182 -22.35 0.82 1.64
C ARG A 182 -20.89 0.44 1.78
N TYR A 183 -20.16 1.15 2.65
CA TYR A 183 -18.78 0.82 2.97
C TYR A 183 -18.70 -0.41 3.88
N LYS A 184 -18.61 -1.58 3.26
CA LYS A 184 -18.55 -2.88 3.93
C LYS A 184 -17.77 -3.89 3.11
N GLN A 185 -17.38 -5.00 3.72
CA GLN A 185 -16.70 -6.10 3.05
C GLN A 185 -17.47 -6.58 1.81
N GLY A 186 -16.73 -6.80 0.72
CA GLY A 186 -17.28 -7.22 -0.57
C GLY A 186 -17.76 -6.07 -1.47
N ASN A 187 -17.77 -4.84 -0.97
CA ASN A 187 -18.09 -3.67 -1.78
C ASN A 187 -16.82 -2.93 -2.21
N PHE A 188 -16.85 -2.44 -3.43
CA PHE A 188 -15.83 -1.61 -4.04
C PHE A 188 -16.41 -0.24 -4.37
N LEU A 189 -15.81 0.83 -3.87
CA LEU A 189 -16.32 2.19 -3.98
C LEU A 189 -15.38 3.07 -4.79
N THR A 190 -15.95 3.91 -5.66
CA THR A 190 -15.24 4.85 -6.52
C THR A 190 -15.84 6.25 -6.53
N SER A 191 -16.84 6.49 -5.71
CA SER A 191 -17.64 7.73 -5.65
C SER A 191 -16.95 8.86 -4.90
N THR A 192 -15.92 8.55 -4.10
CA THR A 192 -15.21 9.53 -3.27
C THR A 192 -14.53 10.58 -4.12
N THR A 193 -14.65 11.83 -3.70
CA THR A 193 -14.02 12.99 -4.33
C THR A 193 -13.17 13.76 -3.34
N LEU A 194 -12.26 14.59 -3.85
CA LEU A 194 -11.31 15.38 -3.05
C LEU A 194 -11.45 16.87 -3.36
N LEU A 195 -11.47 17.68 -2.30
CA LEU A 195 -11.19 19.10 -2.36
C LEU A 195 -9.86 19.38 -1.64
N VAL A 196 -9.05 20.25 -2.20
CA VAL A 196 -7.85 20.79 -1.54
C VAL A 196 -8.03 22.30 -1.46
N ASP A 197 -7.96 22.86 -0.25
CA ASP A 197 -8.25 24.28 -0.01
C ASP A 197 -9.62 24.72 -0.56
N ASN A 198 -10.63 23.86 -0.44
CA ASN A 198 -11.98 24.03 -1.00
C ASN A 198 -12.06 23.96 -2.54
N GLU A 199 -10.99 23.70 -3.25
CA GLU A 199 -10.99 23.53 -4.70
C GLU A 199 -11.11 22.05 -5.08
N PHE A 200 -12.11 21.74 -5.91
CA PHE A 200 -12.36 20.37 -6.38
C PHE A 200 -11.21 19.85 -7.25
N GLN A 201 -10.80 18.61 -7.01
CA GLN A 201 -9.67 17.94 -7.66
C GLN A 201 -10.13 16.84 -8.64
N PRO A 202 -10.63 17.19 -9.84
CA PRO A 202 -11.27 16.23 -10.76
C PRO A 202 -10.30 15.22 -11.40
N LYS A 203 -9.00 15.45 -11.28
CA LYS A 203 -7.99 14.56 -11.86
C LYS A 203 -7.84 13.23 -11.13
N TRP A 204 -8.30 13.15 -9.88
CA TRP A 204 -8.11 11.97 -9.04
C TRP A 204 -9.25 10.99 -9.16
N VAL A 205 -8.90 9.71 -9.11
CA VAL A 205 -9.81 8.58 -8.90
C VAL A 205 -9.39 7.91 -7.61
N PHE A 206 -10.36 7.70 -6.72
CA PHE A 206 -10.19 6.95 -5.48
C PHE A 206 -10.93 5.65 -5.60
N GLU A 207 -10.31 4.59 -5.14
CA GLU A 207 -10.85 3.24 -5.18
C GLU A 207 -10.67 2.66 -3.78
N GLU A 208 -11.78 2.28 -3.14
CA GLU A 208 -11.82 1.91 -1.73
C GLU A 208 -12.47 0.55 -1.54
N SER A 209 -11.90 -0.27 -0.66
CA SER A 209 -12.43 -1.59 -0.33
C SER A 209 -11.97 -2.06 1.04
N PHE A 210 -12.72 -2.97 1.63
CA PHE A 210 -12.18 -3.87 2.64
C PHE A 210 -11.32 -4.93 1.95
N VAL A 211 -10.10 -5.12 2.43
CA VAL A 211 -9.20 -6.18 1.96
C VAL A 211 -9.60 -7.52 2.61
N ASP A 212 -9.95 -7.46 3.89
CA ASP A 212 -10.51 -8.55 4.68
C ASP A 212 -11.41 -7.99 5.79
N ALA A 213 -11.80 -8.81 6.77
CA ALA A 213 -12.67 -8.38 7.87
C ALA A 213 -12.05 -7.29 8.75
N ASN A 214 -10.72 -7.20 8.80
CA ASN A 214 -9.98 -6.36 9.73
C ASN A 214 -9.17 -5.24 9.05
N HIS A 215 -9.10 -5.22 7.73
CA HIS A 215 -8.29 -4.24 7.01
C HIS A 215 -9.09 -3.54 5.93
N VAL A 216 -8.91 -2.23 5.88
CA VAL A 216 -9.43 -1.35 4.82
C VAL A 216 -8.29 -0.78 4.02
N ALA A 217 -8.50 -0.56 2.73
CA ALA A 217 -7.52 0.06 1.86
C ALA A 217 -8.17 1.07 0.92
N ALA A 218 -7.35 2.03 0.50
CA ALA A 218 -7.69 2.97 -0.55
C ALA A 218 -6.56 3.10 -1.54
N THR A 219 -6.89 3.22 -2.81
CA THR A 219 -5.96 3.66 -3.85
C THR A 219 -6.32 5.05 -4.33
N CYS A 220 -5.30 5.77 -4.78
CA CYS A 220 -5.42 7.05 -5.43
C CYS A 220 -4.60 7.01 -6.73
N ARG A 221 -5.21 7.36 -7.84
CA ARG A 221 -4.52 7.48 -9.13
C ARG A 221 -5.10 8.60 -9.96
N THR A 222 -4.33 9.11 -10.91
CA THR A 222 -4.86 10.04 -11.90
C THR A 222 -5.74 9.31 -12.90
N LYS A 223 -6.77 10.00 -13.41
CA LYS A 223 -7.59 9.51 -14.51
C LYS A 223 -6.70 9.23 -15.72
N ASN A 224 -6.72 8.01 -16.21
CA ASN A 224 -6.03 7.70 -17.44
C ASN A 224 -6.89 8.17 -18.63
N LEU A 225 -6.37 9.13 -19.39
CA LEU A 225 -7.04 9.64 -20.59
C LEU A 225 -6.55 8.95 -21.86
N THR A 226 -5.55 8.07 -21.76
CA THR A 226 -5.00 7.36 -22.90
C THR A 226 -5.64 5.97 -23.05
N LYS A 227 -6.23 5.70 -24.22
CA LYS A 227 -6.86 4.42 -24.56
C LYS A 227 -5.87 3.23 -24.71
N SER A 228 -4.60 3.41 -24.37
CA SER A 228 -3.54 2.42 -24.64
C SER A 228 -3.19 1.50 -23.49
N CYS A 229 -3.86 1.61 -22.33
CA CYS A 229 -3.61 0.70 -21.22
C CYS A 229 -4.43 -0.58 -21.39
N THR A 230 -3.84 -1.59 -21.99
CA THR A 230 -4.45 -2.91 -22.24
C THR A 230 -4.36 -3.86 -21.01
N LEU A 231 -3.70 -3.45 -19.94
CA LEU A 231 -3.52 -4.27 -18.72
C LEU A 231 -4.80 -4.43 -17.90
N TYR A 232 -5.74 -3.53 -18.09
CA TYR A 232 -7.09 -3.60 -17.51
C TYR A 232 -8.09 -3.71 -18.68
N GLY A 233 -8.30 -4.93 -19.13
CA GLY A 233 -9.50 -5.24 -19.91
C GLY A 233 -10.74 -4.86 -19.10
N ASP A 234 -11.87 -4.65 -19.76
CA ASP A 234 -13.16 -4.37 -19.13
C ASP A 234 -13.38 -5.38 -17.99
N SER A 235 -13.02 -4.94 -16.77
CA SER A 235 -13.14 -5.79 -15.61
C SER A 235 -14.61 -5.86 -15.26
N ASP A 236 -15.17 -7.07 -15.28
CA ASP A 236 -16.48 -7.35 -14.69
C ASP A 236 -16.60 -6.61 -13.35
N ALA A 237 -17.64 -5.83 -13.20
CA ALA A 237 -17.96 -5.05 -12.01
C ALA A 237 -18.04 -5.87 -10.70
N ASN A 238 -17.93 -7.20 -10.82
CA ASN A 238 -17.99 -8.18 -9.72
C ASN A 238 -16.63 -8.74 -9.29
N LYS A 239 -15.49 -8.28 -9.86
CA LYS A 239 -14.19 -8.77 -9.42
C LYS A 239 -13.75 -8.06 -8.15
N MET A 240 -13.20 -8.84 -7.21
CA MET A 240 -12.56 -8.29 -6.02
C MET A 240 -11.44 -7.32 -6.43
N PHE A 241 -11.44 -6.14 -5.83
CA PHE A 241 -10.47 -5.09 -6.16
C PHE A 241 -9.03 -5.49 -5.84
N PHE A 242 -8.81 -6.16 -4.70
CA PHE A 242 -7.51 -6.72 -4.35
C PHE A 242 -7.46 -8.22 -4.61
N SER A 243 -6.45 -8.64 -5.37
CA SER A 243 -6.12 -10.06 -5.53
C SER A 243 -5.03 -10.46 -4.56
N LYS A 244 -5.22 -11.58 -3.88
CA LYS A 244 -4.21 -12.16 -2.98
C LYS A 244 -3.16 -12.90 -3.81
N VAL A 245 -1.90 -12.63 -3.55
CA VAL A 245 -0.76 -13.30 -4.17
C VAL A 245 0.11 -13.99 -3.12
N ASN A 246 0.86 -15.00 -3.52
CA ASN A 246 1.81 -15.73 -2.68
C ASN A 246 3.27 -15.45 -3.08
N PHE A 247 4.22 -15.98 -2.35
CA PHE A 247 5.64 -15.84 -2.67
C PHE A 247 6.00 -16.42 -4.05
N GLY A 248 5.37 -17.52 -4.47
CA GLY A 248 5.59 -18.10 -5.79
C GLY A 248 5.33 -17.10 -6.92
N PHE A 249 4.24 -16.33 -6.81
CA PHE A 249 3.95 -15.24 -7.76
C PHE A 249 5.03 -14.14 -7.74
N LEU A 250 5.49 -13.76 -6.55
CA LEU A 250 6.47 -12.67 -6.40
C LEU A 250 7.88 -13.06 -6.87
N LEU A 251 8.19 -14.35 -6.81
CA LEU A 251 9.49 -14.92 -7.18
C LEU A 251 9.50 -15.57 -8.57
N ASP A 252 8.37 -15.52 -9.29
CA ASP A 252 8.22 -16.08 -10.61
C ASP A 252 9.28 -15.50 -11.59
N ASP A 253 10.12 -16.39 -12.16
CA ASP A 253 11.29 -16.03 -12.98
C ASP A 253 12.24 -15.02 -12.30
N SER A 254 12.36 -15.02 -11.00
CA SER A 254 13.38 -14.25 -10.30
C SER A 254 14.75 -14.90 -10.44
N CYS A 255 15.80 -14.11 -10.29
CA CYS A 255 17.17 -14.62 -10.21
C CYS A 255 17.89 -14.10 -8.96
N ILE A 256 18.97 -14.75 -8.59
CA ILE A 256 19.82 -14.33 -7.46
C ILE A 256 20.63 -13.10 -7.87
N LEU A 257 20.40 -11.98 -7.17
CA LEU A 257 21.13 -10.72 -7.34
C LEU A 257 22.18 -10.50 -6.24
N ASN A 258 21.96 -11.12 -5.09
CA ASN A 258 22.78 -10.97 -3.88
C ASN A 258 23.01 -12.35 -3.26
N PRO A 259 23.97 -13.14 -3.78
CA PRO A 259 24.25 -14.46 -3.25
C PRO A 259 24.78 -14.37 -1.82
N LEU A 260 24.16 -15.12 -0.90
CA LEU A 260 24.51 -15.14 0.52
C LEU A 260 25.20 -16.46 0.91
N PRO A 261 26.16 -16.44 1.83
CA PRO A 261 26.78 -17.64 2.39
C PRO A 261 25.72 -18.61 2.93
N GLY A 262 25.97 -19.91 2.81
CA GLY A 262 25.02 -20.93 3.26
C GLY A 262 23.63 -20.81 2.64
N ASN A 263 23.54 -20.21 1.44
CA ASN A 263 22.28 -19.94 0.76
C ASN A 263 21.27 -19.18 1.66
N GLY A 264 21.78 -18.21 2.45
CA GLY A 264 20.97 -17.34 3.29
C GLY A 264 20.42 -17.98 4.58
N MET A 265 20.91 -19.13 5.00
CA MET A 265 20.42 -19.83 6.20
C MET A 265 20.61 -19.01 7.47
N ASP A 266 21.76 -18.36 7.65
CA ASP A 266 22.02 -17.52 8.83
C ASP A 266 21.07 -16.32 8.88
N ALA A 267 20.76 -15.72 7.74
CA ALA A 267 19.79 -14.63 7.65
C ALA A 267 18.38 -15.10 8.01
N TYR A 268 17.98 -16.28 7.59
CA TYR A 268 16.71 -16.88 7.97
C TYR A 268 16.63 -17.18 9.47
N ASN A 269 17.67 -17.77 10.05
CA ASN A 269 17.74 -18.03 11.49
C ASN A 269 17.65 -16.72 12.30
N ASN A 270 18.35 -15.68 11.87
CA ASN A 270 18.26 -14.36 12.48
C ASN A 270 16.85 -13.76 12.37
N PHE A 271 16.17 -13.94 11.23
CA PHE A 271 14.76 -13.53 11.06
C PHE A 271 13.84 -14.21 12.07
N LEU A 272 13.99 -15.52 12.26
CA LEU A 272 13.15 -16.27 13.20
C LEU A 272 13.31 -15.82 14.66
N GLN A 273 14.50 -15.33 15.04
CA GLN A 273 14.78 -14.82 16.39
C GLN A 273 14.21 -13.43 16.66
N LYS A 274 13.85 -12.68 15.62
CA LYS A 274 13.25 -11.35 15.81
C LYS A 274 11.85 -11.43 16.41
N PRO A 275 11.50 -10.49 17.31
CA PRO A 275 10.15 -10.43 17.86
C PRO A 275 9.11 -10.12 16.77
N LYS A 276 7.89 -10.57 16.98
CA LYS A 276 6.71 -10.08 16.24
C LYS A 276 6.32 -8.69 16.75
N LYS A 277 5.70 -7.91 15.91
CA LYS A 277 5.04 -6.68 16.29
C LYS A 277 3.68 -7.02 16.90
N ASN A 278 3.41 -6.55 18.11
CA ASN A 278 2.10 -6.74 18.78
C ASN A 278 1.02 -5.91 18.11
#